data_4f5188b030e7a5ef012e8987c1f0b0db
#
_entry.id   4f5188b030e7a5ef012e8987c1f0b0db
#
_cell.length_a   1.000
_cell.length_b   1.000
_cell.length_c   1.000
_cell.angle_alpha   90.00
_cell.angle_beta   90.00
_cell.angle_gamma   90.00
#
_symmetry.space_group_name_H-M   'P 1'
#
loop_
_entity.id
_entity.type
_entity.pdbx_description
1 polymer ?
#
loop_
_entity_poly.entity_id
_entity_poly.type
_entity_poly.pdbx_seq_one_letter_code
_entity_poly.pdbx_strand_id
1 'polypeptide(L)'
;MRDQELIGRVLAGDPSAERALYDAHVDRVFRLVYRMAGDLDRAQDYTQETFIKAFSRLGEFRGEAALSTWLGSIAISIALNGLRKVKRSMEREVVLDEALTVSRTTAAAEPDLKERLAQAIDDLPEGYRAVFVMHDVEGYTHEEIASSLGVHTGTSKAQLVRARARLRKSLADFVKE
;
A
#
# COMPACT_ATOMS: atom_id res chain seq x y z
N MET A 1 -22.04 -4.17 10.03
CA MET A 1 -23.36 -4.76 9.68
C MET A 1 -23.55 -4.86 8.17
N ARG A 2 -23.33 -3.79 7.39
CA ARG A 2 -23.53 -3.78 5.93
C ARG A 2 -22.59 -4.73 5.17
N ASP A 3 -21.32 -4.81 5.54
CA ASP A 3 -20.33 -5.67 4.84
C ASP A 3 -20.63 -7.16 5.03
N GLN A 4 -21.03 -7.59 6.23
CA GLN A 4 -21.36 -9.01 6.48
C GLN A 4 -22.57 -9.50 5.67
N GLU A 5 -23.58 -8.65 5.50
CA GLU A 5 -24.74 -8.95 4.66
C GLU A 5 -24.31 -9.07 3.18
N LEU A 6 -23.49 -8.12 2.69
CA LEU A 6 -22.97 -8.16 1.33
C LEU A 6 -22.10 -9.40 1.09
N ILE A 7 -21.23 -9.76 2.03
CA ILE A 7 -20.40 -10.97 1.96
C ILE A 7 -21.29 -12.22 1.80
N GLY A 8 -22.33 -12.35 2.61
CA GLY A 8 -23.24 -13.51 2.51
C GLY A 8 -23.92 -13.62 1.15
N ARG A 9 -24.33 -12.50 0.57
CA ARG A 9 -24.96 -12.45 -0.77
C ARG A 9 -23.94 -12.74 -1.88
N VAL A 10 -22.71 -12.22 -1.77
CA VAL A 10 -21.64 -12.52 -2.74
C VAL A 10 -21.32 -14.02 -2.74
N LEU A 11 -21.21 -14.65 -1.56
CA LEU A 11 -20.97 -16.07 -1.44
C LEU A 11 -22.15 -16.93 -1.95
N ALA A 12 -23.36 -16.36 -1.97
CA ALA A 12 -24.53 -16.95 -2.59
C ALA A 12 -24.60 -16.73 -4.11
N GLY A 13 -23.60 -16.06 -4.71
CA GLY A 13 -23.52 -15.82 -6.15
C GLY A 13 -24.33 -14.62 -6.65
N ASP A 14 -24.60 -13.61 -5.81
CA ASP A 14 -25.31 -12.40 -6.21
C ASP A 14 -24.37 -11.35 -6.81
N PRO A 15 -24.39 -11.11 -8.16
CA PRO A 15 -23.51 -10.14 -8.80
C PRO A 15 -23.74 -8.70 -8.36
N SER A 16 -24.96 -8.36 -7.92
CA SER A 16 -25.26 -7.02 -7.43
C SER A 16 -24.61 -6.72 -6.08
N ALA A 17 -24.50 -7.74 -5.23
CA ALA A 17 -23.80 -7.63 -3.96
C ALA A 17 -22.28 -7.56 -4.16
N GLU A 18 -21.72 -8.30 -5.14
CA GLU A 18 -20.31 -8.21 -5.53
C GLU A 18 -19.96 -6.80 -5.98
N ARG A 19 -20.78 -6.22 -6.87
CA ARG A 19 -20.61 -4.85 -7.33
C ARG A 19 -20.70 -3.84 -6.18
N ALA A 20 -21.67 -3.99 -5.29
CA ALA A 20 -21.85 -3.09 -4.16
C ALA A 20 -20.67 -3.15 -3.17
N LEU A 21 -20.11 -4.35 -2.94
CA LEU A 21 -18.92 -4.53 -2.12
C LEU A 21 -17.69 -3.90 -2.77
N TYR A 22 -17.51 -4.08 -4.08
CA TYR A 22 -16.45 -3.41 -4.84
C TYR A 22 -16.55 -1.90 -4.71
N ASP A 23 -17.70 -1.31 -5.06
CA ASP A 23 -17.92 0.13 -5.04
C ASP A 23 -17.74 0.76 -3.65
N ALA A 24 -18.04 0.02 -2.57
CA ALA A 24 -17.86 0.47 -1.19
C ALA A 24 -16.39 0.57 -0.76
N HIS A 25 -15.48 -0.19 -1.38
CA HIS A 25 -14.11 -0.31 -0.90
C HIS A 25 -13.04 0.07 -1.92
N VAL A 26 -13.37 0.20 -3.22
CA VAL A 26 -12.39 0.43 -4.29
C VAL A 26 -11.54 1.67 -4.08
N ASP A 27 -12.15 2.80 -3.71
CA ASP A 27 -11.43 4.06 -3.52
C ASP A 27 -10.41 3.99 -2.38
N ARG A 28 -10.74 3.26 -1.31
CA ARG A 28 -9.82 3.07 -0.18
C ARG A 28 -8.65 2.18 -0.57
N VAL A 29 -8.93 1.06 -1.25
CA VAL A 29 -7.89 0.14 -1.74
C VAL A 29 -7.00 0.86 -2.73
N PHE A 30 -7.56 1.58 -3.69
CA PHE A 30 -6.80 2.34 -4.68
C PHE A 30 -5.86 3.36 -4.03
N ARG A 31 -6.36 4.19 -3.10
CA ARG A 31 -5.51 5.16 -2.38
C ARG A 31 -4.38 4.50 -1.62
N LEU A 32 -4.65 3.38 -0.96
CA LEU A 32 -3.64 2.61 -0.24
C LEU A 32 -2.54 2.12 -1.19
N VAL A 33 -2.93 1.49 -2.28
CA VAL A 33 -2.02 0.93 -3.28
C VAL A 33 -1.24 2.03 -4.00
N TYR A 34 -1.88 3.16 -4.33
CA TYR A 34 -1.21 4.31 -4.94
C TYR A 34 -0.12 4.88 -4.05
N ARG A 35 -0.36 5.01 -2.73
CA ARG A 35 0.68 5.41 -1.76
C ARG A 35 1.86 4.45 -1.72
N MET A 36 1.62 3.16 -2.01
CA MET A 36 2.68 2.16 -2.05
C MET A 36 3.45 2.16 -3.37
N ALA A 37 2.75 2.30 -4.49
CA ALA A 37 3.31 2.15 -5.83
C ALA A 37 3.92 3.45 -6.39
N GLY A 38 3.39 4.63 -5.99
CA GLY A 38 3.79 5.93 -6.52
C GLY A 38 3.49 6.12 -8.01
N ASP A 39 2.71 5.23 -8.62
CA ASP A 39 2.43 5.16 -10.04
C ASP A 39 0.97 4.81 -10.28
N LEU A 40 0.30 5.55 -11.18
CA LEU A 40 -1.15 5.43 -11.40
C LEU A 40 -1.53 4.09 -12.04
N ASP A 41 -0.80 3.69 -13.07
CA ASP A 41 -1.11 2.47 -13.85
C ASP A 41 -0.93 1.23 -12.96
N ARG A 42 0.18 1.19 -12.22
CA ARG A 42 0.41 0.12 -11.22
C ARG A 42 -0.63 0.11 -10.13
N ALA A 43 -1.07 1.28 -9.66
CA ALA A 43 -2.11 1.35 -8.65
C ALA A 43 -3.44 0.79 -9.15
N GLN A 44 -3.79 1.03 -10.41
CA GLN A 44 -4.97 0.45 -11.05
C GLN A 44 -4.85 -1.06 -11.15
N ASP A 45 -3.74 -1.58 -11.68
CA ASP A 45 -3.48 -3.01 -11.83
C ASP A 45 -3.53 -3.74 -10.48
N TYR A 46 -2.84 -3.22 -9.46
CA TYR A 46 -2.81 -3.84 -8.13
C TYR A 46 -4.16 -3.76 -7.43
N THR A 47 -4.94 -2.70 -7.67
CA THR A 47 -6.30 -2.60 -7.16
C THR A 47 -7.18 -3.69 -7.76
N GLN A 48 -7.14 -3.84 -9.07
CA GLN A 48 -7.89 -4.88 -9.77
C GLN A 48 -7.49 -6.28 -9.29
N GLU A 49 -6.19 -6.57 -9.22
CA GLU A 49 -5.68 -7.86 -8.71
C GLU A 49 -6.12 -8.10 -7.26
N THR A 50 -6.17 -7.05 -6.44
CA THR A 50 -6.65 -7.12 -5.06
C THR A 50 -8.08 -7.62 -5.00
N PHE A 51 -8.99 -7.06 -5.78
CA PHE A 51 -10.39 -7.47 -5.76
C PHE A 51 -10.59 -8.86 -6.37
N ILE A 52 -9.90 -9.20 -7.45
CA ILE A 52 -9.92 -10.57 -8.00
C ILE A 52 -9.54 -11.58 -6.91
N LYS A 53 -8.43 -11.33 -6.21
CA LYS A 53 -7.94 -12.20 -5.14
C LYS A 53 -8.85 -12.19 -3.91
N ALA A 54 -9.40 -11.04 -3.56
CA ALA A 54 -10.33 -10.92 -2.43
C ALA A 54 -11.61 -11.71 -2.68
N PHE A 55 -12.24 -11.57 -3.83
CA PHE A 55 -13.45 -12.31 -4.15
C PHE A 55 -13.22 -13.83 -4.23
N SER A 56 -12.11 -14.27 -4.80
CA SER A 56 -11.76 -15.70 -4.83
C SER A 56 -11.53 -16.30 -3.44
N ARG A 57 -11.21 -15.46 -2.42
CA ARG A 57 -10.92 -15.88 -1.05
C ARG A 57 -11.93 -15.36 -0.02
N LEU A 58 -13.05 -14.79 -0.49
CA LEU A 58 -14.02 -14.15 0.42
C LEU A 58 -14.62 -15.15 1.43
N GLY A 59 -14.74 -16.41 1.05
CA GLY A 59 -15.16 -17.49 1.95
C GLY A 59 -14.19 -17.79 3.11
N GLU A 60 -12.94 -17.34 3.01
CA GLU A 60 -11.93 -17.48 4.07
C GLU A 60 -11.99 -16.32 5.09
N PHE A 61 -12.75 -15.26 4.80
CA PHE A 61 -12.87 -14.11 5.69
C PHE A 61 -13.63 -14.46 6.96
N ARG A 62 -12.96 -14.44 8.11
CA ARG A 62 -13.50 -14.87 9.40
C ARG A 62 -14.21 -13.76 10.19
N GLY A 63 -14.11 -12.50 9.76
CA GLY A 63 -14.68 -11.37 10.48
C GLY A 63 -13.94 -10.96 11.77
N GLU A 64 -12.70 -11.48 11.97
CA GLU A 64 -11.86 -11.14 13.13
C GLU A 64 -11.34 -9.69 13.08
N ALA A 65 -11.30 -9.12 11.88
CA ALA A 65 -10.99 -7.71 11.63
C ALA A 65 -12.06 -7.11 10.71
N ALA A 66 -12.05 -5.78 10.53
CA ALA A 66 -12.90 -5.13 9.54
C ALA A 66 -12.56 -5.63 8.12
N LEU A 67 -13.57 -5.75 7.24
CA LEU A 67 -13.36 -6.15 5.84
C LEU A 67 -12.34 -5.24 5.14
N SER A 68 -12.40 -3.94 5.40
CA SER A 68 -11.44 -2.97 4.87
C SER A 68 -9.98 -3.25 5.29
N THR A 69 -9.75 -3.75 6.51
CA THR A 69 -8.44 -4.18 7.00
C THR A 69 -7.97 -5.43 6.25
N TRP A 70 -8.85 -6.40 6.09
CA TRP A 70 -8.54 -7.63 5.34
C TRP A 70 -8.24 -7.35 3.87
N LEU A 71 -9.04 -6.53 3.19
CA LEU A 71 -8.77 -6.08 1.81
C LEU A 71 -7.44 -5.34 1.71
N GLY A 72 -7.16 -4.46 2.65
CA GLY A 72 -5.90 -3.72 2.71
C GLY A 72 -4.69 -4.64 2.86
N SER A 73 -4.77 -5.70 3.65
CA SER A 73 -3.67 -6.67 3.80
C SER A 73 -3.37 -7.41 2.48
N ILE A 74 -4.40 -7.76 1.71
CA ILE A 74 -4.26 -8.35 0.38
C ILE A 74 -3.62 -7.33 -0.57
N ALA A 75 -4.11 -6.09 -0.59
CA ALA A 75 -3.61 -5.01 -1.43
C ALA A 75 -2.12 -4.72 -1.21
N ILE A 76 -1.71 -4.61 0.05
CA ILE A 76 -0.31 -4.37 0.41
C ILE A 76 0.58 -5.53 -0.01
N SER A 77 0.14 -6.77 0.21
CA SER A 77 0.88 -7.95 -0.23
C SER A 77 1.11 -7.95 -1.75
N ILE A 78 0.10 -7.59 -2.53
CA ILE A 78 0.19 -7.47 -3.99
C ILE A 78 1.15 -6.36 -4.39
N ALA A 79 0.99 -5.16 -3.83
CA ALA A 79 1.83 -4.01 -4.13
C ALA A 79 3.31 -4.30 -3.83
N LEU A 80 3.62 -4.86 -2.66
CA LEU A 80 5.00 -5.21 -2.28
C LEU A 80 5.60 -6.27 -3.22
N ASN A 81 4.84 -7.29 -3.57
CA ASN A 81 5.32 -8.32 -4.49
C ASN A 81 5.57 -7.75 -5.89
N GLY A 82 4.69 -6.87 -6.36
CA GLY A 82 4.85 -6.17 -7.64
C GLY A 82 6.09 -5.27 -7.65
N LEU A 83 6.29 -4.46 -6.61
CA LEU A 83 7.45 -3.58 -6.48
C LEU A 83 8.78 -4.37 -6.43
N ARG A 84 8.83 -5.47 -5.67
CA ARG A 84 10.01 -6.36 -5.64
C ARG A 84 10.32 -6.99 -6.99
N LYS A 85 9.29 -7.32 -7.77
CA LYS A 85 9.46 -7.87 -9.13
C LYS A 85 10.06 -6.81 -10.07
N VAL A 86 9.55 -5.58 -10.03
CA VAL A 86 10.06 -4.45 -10.82
C VAL A 86 11.51 -4.15 -10.46
N LYS A 87 11.84 -4.05 -9.16
CA LYS A 87 13.21 -3.81 -8.71
C LYS A 87 14.18 -4.89 -9.21
N ARG A 88 13.79 -6.17 -9.12
CA ARG A 88 14.62 -7.28 -9.64
C ARG A 88 14.78 -7.25 -11.16
N SER A 89 13.77 -6.77 -11.90
CA SER A 89 13.88 -6.58 -13.36
C SER A 89 14.87 -5.46 -13.68
N MET A 90 14.73 -4.31 -13.02
CA MET A 90 15.65 -3.18 -13.19
C MET A 90 17.09 -3.54 -12.83
N GLU A 91 17.31 -4.28 -11.74
CA GLU A 91 18.65 -4.73 -11.34
C GLU A 91 19.26 -5.70 -12.37
N ARG A 92 18.48 -6.47 -13.10
CA ARG A 92 18.96 -7.33 -14.20
C ARG A 92 19.25 -6.54 -15.47
N GLU A 93 18.48 -5.49 -15.76
CA GLU A 93 18.67 -4.62 -16.93
C GLU A 93 19.88 -3.71 -16.75
N VAL A 94 20.17 -3.24 -15.53
CA VAL A 94 21.38 -2.44 -15.22
C VAL A 94 22.68 -3.20 -15.45
N VAL A 95 22.66 -4.53 -15.44
CA VAL A 95 23.82 -5.35 -15.85
C VAL A 95 24.05 -5.29 -17.36
N LEU A 96 23.10 -4.79 -18.14
CA LEU A 96 23.18 -4.68 -19.61
C LEU A 96 23.33 -3.24 -20.13
N ASP A 97 23.07 -2.23 -19.30
CA ASP A 97 23.18 -0.82 -19.74
C ASP A 97 23.53 0.10 -18.56
N GLU A 98 24.79 0.56 -18.53
CA GLU A 98 25.22 1.63 -17.64
C GLU A 98 24.61 2.95 -18.13
N ALA A 99 23.51 3.36 -17.60
CA ALA A 99 22.95 4.71 -17.52
C ALA A 99 21.45 4.75 -17.78
N LEU A 100 20.72 4.86 -16.71
CA LEU A 100 19.53 5.74 -16.69
C LEU A 100 19.04 5.88 -15.23
N THR A 101 19.62 6.85 -14.56
CA THR A 101 19.04 7.44 -13.36
C THR A 101 17.77 8.16 -13.81
N VAL A 102 16.61 7.55 -13.63
CA VAL A 102 15.34 8.24 -13.83
C VAL A 102 15.11 9.11 -12.58
N SER A 103 15.74 10.28 -12.60
CA SER A 103 15.34 11.41 -11.78
C SER A 103 14.01 11.92 -12.33
N ARG A 104 12.93 11.72 -11.62
CA ARG A 104 11.70 12.47 -11.86
C ARG A 104 11.91 13.91 -11.39
N THR A 105 12.52 14.72 -12.23
CA THR A 105 12.57 16.17 -12.04
C THR A 105 11.31 16.74 -12.71
N THR A 106 10.26 16.94 -11.98
CA THR A 106 9.25 17.94 -12.34
C THR A 106 9.71 19.28 -11.78
N ALA A 107 10.26 20.10 -12.67
CA ALA A 107 10.49 21.49 -12.39
C ALA A 107 9.16 22.20 -12.37
N ALA A 108 8.72 22.74 -11.22
CA ALA A 108 7.85 23.91 -11.10
C ALA A 108 7.56 24.19 -9.61
N ALA A 109 7.57 25.46 -9.23
CA ALA A 109 7.09 26.04 -7.98
C ALA A 109 7.53 25.28 -6.69
N GLU A 110 7.87 25.98 -5.63
CA GLU A 110 8.17 25.34 -4.35
C GLU A 110 7.08 24.33 -4.00
N PRO A 111 7.41 23.03 -3.92
CA PRO A 111 6.41 22.00 -3.69
C PRO A 111 5.75 22.24 -2.33
N ASP A 112 4.42 22.28 -2.33
CA ASP A 112 3.60 22.30 -1.12
C ASP A 112 4.03 21.18 -0.15
N LEU A 113 3.89 21.41 1.16
CA LEU A 113 4.21 20.42 2.19
C LEU A 113 3.63 19.03 1.88
N LYS A 114 2.46 18.97 1.27
CA LYS A 114 1.81 17.74 0.85
C LYS A 114 2.60 16.98 -0.22
N GLU A 115 3.12 17.70 -1.21
CA GLU A 115 3.92 17.10 -2.29
C GLU A 115 5.27 16.63 -1.77
N ARG A 116 5.91 17.40 -0.89
CA ARG A 116 7.17 16.99 -0.23
C ARG A 116 6.98 15.81 0.70
N LEU A 117 5.88 15.74 1.44
CA LEU A 117 5.56 14.59 2.27
C LEU A 117 5.34 13.34 1.42
N ALA A 118 4.62 13.46 0.30
CA ALA A 118 4.42 12.36 -0.64
C ALA A 118 5.76 11.87 -1.18
N GLN A 119 6.63 12.77 -1.64
CA GLN A 119 7.96 12.42 -2.12
C GLN A 119 8.83 11.77 -1.03
N ALA A 120 8.82 12.33 0.19
CA ALA A 120 9.56 11.74 1.31
C ALA A 120 9.09 10.32 1.67
N ILE A 121 7.80 10.04 1.53
CA ILE A 121 7.23 8.70 1.69
C ILE A 121 7.69 7.79 0.55
N ASP A 122 7.70 8.28 -0.69
CA ASP A 122 8.14 7.54 -1.86
C ASP A 122 9.63 7.18 -1.81
N ASP A 123 10.44 8.01 -1.18
CA ASP A 123 11.88 7.79 -0.96
C ASP A 123 12.19 6.79 0.18
N LEU A 124 11.19 6.38 0.95
CA LEU A 124 11.39 5.36 1.98
C LEU A 124 11.68 3.99 1.34
N PRO A 125 12.60 3.20 1.92
CA PRO A 125 12.72 1.79 1.58
C PRO A 125 11.37 1.06 1.69
N GLU A 126 11.09 0.12 0.81
CA GLU A 126 9.79 -0.55 0.68
C GLU A 126 9.22 -1.04 2.03
N GLY A 127 10.03 -1.71 2.85
CA GLY A 127 9.58 -2.21 4.14
C GLY A 127 9.22 -1.09 5.13
N TYR A 128 9.97 0.03 5.10
CA TYR A 128 9.68 1.19 5.96
C TYR A 128 8.42 1.91 5.49
N ARG A 129 8.27 2.09 4.17
CA ARG A 129 7.08 2.68 3.55
C ARG A 129 5.84 1.87 3.88
N ALA A 130 5.90 0.55 3.69
CA ALA A 130 4.79 -0.34 3.98
C ALA A 130 4.32 -0.22 5.43
N VAL A 131 5.25 -0.32 6.39
CA VAL A 131 4.89 -0.23 7.81
C VAL A 131 4.38 1.16 8.17
N PHE A 132 4.98 2.23 7.64
CA PHE A 132 4.53 3.60 7.87
C PHE A 132 3.11 3.84 7.34
N VAL A 133 2.86 3.45 6.08
CA VAL A 133 1.53 3.61 5.46
C VAL A 133 0.49 2.79 6.21
N MET A 134 0.79 1.52 6.54
CA MET A 134 -0.15 0.69 7.29
C MET A 134 -0.47 1.25 8.67
N HIS A 135 0.54 1.65 9.43
CA HIS A 135 0.37 2.06 10.82
C HIS A 135 -0.13 3.51 10.94
N ASP A 136 0.63 4.48 10.36
CA ASP A 136 0.40 5.91 10.61
C ASP A 136 -0.70 6.49 9.70
N VAL A 137 -0.94 5.90 8.54
CA VAL A 137 -1.96 6.39 7.60
C VAL A 137 -3.26 5.59 7.69
N GLU A 138 -3.16 4.26 7.74
CA GLU A 138 -4.33 3.38 7.71
C GLU A 138 -4.75 2.85 9.09
N GLY A 139 -3.95 3.07 10.14
CA GLY A 139 -4.29 2.74 11.52
C GLY A 139 -4.21 1.26 11.89
N TYR A 140 -3.43 0.46 11.14
CA TYR A 140 -3.20 -0.95 11.48
C TYR A 140 -2.37 -1.10 12.76
N THR A 141 -2.66 -2.10 13.55
CA THR A 141 -1.83 -2.52 14.67
C THR A 141 -0.54 -3.19 14.19
N HIS A 142 0.49 -3.22 15.03
CA HIS A 142 1.72 -3.92 14.67
C HIS A 142 1.54 -5.43 14.51
N GLU A 143 0.57 -6.02 15.17
CA GLU A 143 0.17 -7.42 15.05
C GLU A 143 -0.42 -7.70 13.66
N GLU A 144 -1.35 -6.86 13.19
CA GLU A 144 -1.94 -6.94 11.85
C GLU A 144 -0.89 -6.72 10.76
N ILE A 145 0.02 -5.76 10.95
CA ILE A 145 1.13 -5.49 10.04
C ILE A 145 2.07 -6.69 9.96
N ALA A 146 2.46 -7.24 11.11
CA ALA A 146 3.34 -8.38 11.20
C ALA A 146 2.75 -9.60 10.47
N SER A 147 1.47 -9.88 10.70
CA SER A 147 0.74 -10.95 10.01
C SER A 147 0.67 -10.72 8.50
N SER A 148 0.36 -9.49 8.07
CA SER A 148 0.20 -9.15 6.64
C SER A 148 1.51 -9.19 5.87
N LEU A 149 2.62 -8.76 6.49
CA LEU A 149 3.93 -8.69 5.84
C LEU A 149 4.79 -9.94 6.05
N GLY A 150 4.35 -10.89 6.88
CA GLY A 150 5.12 -12.08 7.23
C GLY A 150 6.38 -11.75 8.03
N VAL A 151 6.34 -10.77 8.93
CA VAL A 151 7.45 -10.35 9.77
C VAL A 151 7.08 -10.46 11.26
N HIS A 152 8.06 -10.33 12.15
CA HIS A 152 7.78 -10.23 13.57
C HIS A 152 7.25 -8.84 13.97
N THR A 153 6.39 -8.78 14.99
CA THR A 153 5.85 -7.52 15.54
C THR A 153 6.97 -6.54 15.95
N GLY A 154 8.08 -7.07 16.53
CA GLY A 154 9.27 -6.28 16.85
C GLY A 154 9.93 -5.66 15.61
N THR A 155 9.95 -6.37 14.48
CA THR A 155 10.45 -5.87 13.19
C THR A 155 9.59 -4.73 12.68
N SER A 156 8.26 -4.88 12.76
CA SER A 156 7.31 -3.81 12.40
C SER A 156 7.54 -2.55 13.23
N LYS A 157 7.66 -2.68 14.55
CA LYS A 157 7.97 -1.54 15.45
C LYS A 157 9.28 -0.85 15.08
N ALA A 158 10.36 -1.62 14.87
CA ALA A 158 11.67 -1.09 14.51
C ALA A 158 11.65 -0.38 13.14
N GLN A 159 10.95 -0.93 12.16
CA GLN A 159 10.81 -0.32 10.84
C GLN A 159 10.03 1.00 10.90
N LEU A 160 8.98 1.10 11.72
CA LEU A 160 8.22 2.32 11.92
C LEU A 160 9.10 3.44 12.52
N VAL A 161 9.87 3.12 13.56
CA VAL A 161 10.81 4.09 14.17
C VAL A 161 11.79 4.64 13.14
N ARG A 162 12.36 3.76 12.30
CA ARG A 162 13.31 4.16 11.24
C ARG A 162 12.63 4.94 10.13
N ALA A 163 11.41 4.58 9.73
CA ALA A 163 10.61 5.32 8.76
C ALA A 163 10.37 6.76 9.24
N ARG A 164 9.87 6.93 10.46
CA ARG A 164 9.62 8.24 11.05
C ARG A 164 10.90 9.08 11.21
N ALA A 165 12.02 8.45 11.53
CA ALA A 165 13.31 9.14 11.62
C ALA A 165 13.77 9.67 10.26
N ARG A 166 13.61 8.90 9.19
CA ARG A 166 13.91 9.33 7.82
C ARG A 166 12.99 10.45 7.34
N LEU A 167 11.69 10.33 7.57
CA LEU A 167 10.72 11.39 7.22
C LEU A 167 11.04 12.70 7.95
N ARG A 168 11.32 12.65 9.25
CA ARG A 168 11.74 13.85 9.99
C ARG A 168 12.99 14.49 9.43
N LYS A 169 13.97 13.70 8.99
CA LYS A 169 15.19 14.20 8.35
C LYS A 169 14.89 14.85 7.01
N SER A 170 14.08 14.22 6.17
CA SER A 170 13.70 14.75 4.84
C SER A 170 12.87 16.03 4.93
N LEU A 171 12.11 16.21 6.00
CA LEU A 171 11.23 17.36 6.22
C LEU A 171 11.80 18.38 7.22
N ALA A 172 13.05 18.23 7.67
CA ALA A 172 13.64 19.07 8.71
C ALA A 172 13.71 20.57 8.34
N ASP A 173 13.82 20.88 7.05
CA ASP A 173 13.90 22.26 6.57
C ASP A 173 12.54 22.97 6.61
N PHE A 174 11.43 22.22 6.71
CA PHE A 174 10.06 22.74 6.80
C PHE A 174 9.59 23.00 8.24
N VAL A 175 10.20 22.36 9.22
CA VAL A 175 9.79 22.46 10.63
C VAL A 175 10.48 23.66 11.32
N LYS A 176 11.35 24.38 10.60
CA LYS A 176 12.09 25.53 11.14
C LYS A 176 11.46 26.89 10.82
N GLU A 177 10.31 26.92 10.17
CA GLU A 177 9.45 28.10 10.08
C GLU A 177 8.26 27.98 11.05
#